data_c7575b70f61c9bab56f16ef500f7d0b2
#
_entry.id   c7575b70f61c9bab56f16ef500f7d0b2
#
_cell.length_a   1.000
_cell.length_b   1.000
_cell.length_c   1.000
_cell.angle_alpha   90.00
_cell.angle_beta   90.00
_cell.angle_gamma   90.00
#
_symmetry.space_group_name_H-M   'P 1'
#
loop_
_entity.id
_entity.type
_entity.pdbx_description
1 polymer ?
#
loop_
_entity_poly.entity_id
_entity_poly.type
_entity_poly.pdbx_seq_one_letter_code
_entity_poly.pdbx_strand_id
1 'polypeptide(L)'
;MHSHSVVNACLVAPYELRHWPATLHSKGALAPKFWFMLDGFFDLFEPVNAPDISNAEGVARIADRIEAHRFDARPMLEGARVALFGVNDGRRSGDNEGCASAPDAIRNWLYQLVPPSDWQPTADLGDIRAGATEDDTYAAVQSVVAEMIQMGIVPIVLGGGHDLTIPLYRALDSVGRPMNIVTVDPRLDFGGDPSIISSRNHMNSVVMHEPNYLFDYANVGHQGYLTDPDTLELLERLQFEAIRLGNLLQNIQQIEPVVRNADLVTIDVAAIRASDHPASTHASPNGMTAEHFCQLARYIGMSDRLLVSGIFEHNPNLDDRSRGAQLVAQGVWHMLEGIFNQKGDHPKCSTEDYLKYVVDLPGELHEIVFYKSPKSDRWWMDVPAPNHEKSKLSSSLLVPCSYDEYVEASEGSLPDRWWRTYQKLA
;
A
#
# COMPACT_ATOMS: atom_id res chain seq x y z
N MET A 1 -5.30 -2.53 36.33
CA MET A 1 -3.86 -2.38 36.62
C MET A 1 -3.08 -3.56 36.04
N HIS A 2 -3.08 -3.76 34.72
CA HIS A 2 -2.28 -4.84 34.07
C HIS A 2 -1.95 -4.53 32.60
N SER A 3 -1.90 -3.24 32.22
CA SER A 3 -1.59 -2.83 30.83
C SER A 3 -0.17 -2.28 30.58
N HIS A 4 0.72 -2.34 31.57
CA HIS A 4 2.03 -1.67 31.46
C HIS A 4 3.22 -2.57 31.08
N SER A 5 3.05 -3.87 30.81
CA SER A 5 4.20 -4.79 30.63
C SER A 5 4.53 -5.17 29.19
N VAL A 6 3.73 -4.81 28.19
CA VAL A 6 3.93 -5.26 26.80
C VAL A 6 4.69 -4.23 25.93
N VAL A 7 4.72 -2.96 26.34
CA VAL A 7 5.25 -1.87 25.50
C VAL A 7 6.77 -1.69 25.55
N ASN A 8 7.46 -2.29 26.55
CA ASN A 8 8.92 -2.09 26.75
C ASN A 8 9.82 -3.06 25.94
N ALA A 9 9.28 -3.95 25.14
CA ALA A 9 10.06 -4.93 24.38
C ALA A 9 10.41 -4.50 22.94
N CYS A 10 9.85 -3.40 22.46
CA CYS A 10 10.09 -2.90 21.10
C CYS A 10 11.11 -1.75 21.02
N LEU A 11 12.09 -1.71 21.89
CA LEU A 11 13.26 -0.82 21.69
C LEU A 11 14.18 -1.47 20.68
N VAL A 12 14.09 -1.00 19.47
CA VAL A 12 14.84 -1.35 18.26
C VAL A 12 16.34 -1.37 18.55
N ALA A 13 16.98 -2.54 18.37
CA ALA A 13 18.42 -2.60 18.24
C ALA A 13 18.86 -1.87 16.96
N PRO A 14 20.02 -1.16 16.93
CA PRO A 14 20.45 -0.43 15.76
C PRO A 14 20.70 -1.40 14.59
N TYR A 15 19.96 -1.20 13.50
CA TYR A 15 20.07 -2.00 12.29
C TYR A 15 21.38 -1.73 11.57
N GLU A 16 22.22 -2.76 11.38
CA GLU A 16 23.28 -2.75 10.38
C GLU A 16 22.65 -2.78 8.97
N LEU A 17 22.67 -1.66 8.29
CA LEU A 17 22.32 -1.57 6.86
C LEU A 17 23.35 -2.37 6.05
N ARG A 18 23.10 -3.66 5.84
CA ARG A 18 23.92 -4.49 4.94
C ARG A 18 23.61 -4.17 3.49
N HIS A 19 24.66 -4.15 2.68
CA HIS A 19 24.69 -3.81 1.27
C HIS A 19 23.48 -4.32 0.44
N TRP A 20 22.85 -3.41 -0.27
CA TRP A 20 21.93 -3.68 -1.37
C TRP A 20 22.68 -4.38 -2.51
N PRO A 21 22.31 -5.57 -2.97
CA PRO A 21 22.83 -6.09 -4.22
C PRO A 21 22.23 -5.30 -5.39
N ALA A 22 23.08 -4.56 -6.09
CA ALA A 22 22.75 -3.73 -7.25
C ALA A 22 22.50 -4.57 -8.53
N THR A 23 21.93 -5.78 -8.41
CA THR A 23 21.77 -6.67 -9.57
C THR A 23 20.46 -7.44 -9.54
N LEU A 24 19.39 -6.79 -9.99
CA LEU A 24 18.20 -7.47 -10.46
C LEU A 24 17.87 -7.12 -11.92
N HIS A 25 18.89 -6.81 -12.75
CA HIS A 25 18.76 -6.66 -14.18
C HIS A 25 19.86 -7.42 -14.91
N SER A 26 19.91 -8.75 -14.70
CA SER A 26 20.57 -9.63 -15.68
C SER A 26 19.50 -10.50 -16.32
N LYS A 27 19.23 -10.26 -17.60
CA LYS A 27 18.47 -11.15 -18.49
C LYS A 27 19.15 -12.52 -18.53
N GLY A 28 18.78 -13.40 -17.61
CA GLY A 28 19.11 -14.80 -17.60
C GLY A 28 17.81 -15.59 -17.72
N ALA A 29 17.73 -16.52 -18.67
CA ALA A 29 16.61 -17.44 -18.79
C ALA A 29 16.31 -18.07 -17.43
N LEU A 30 15.08 -17.92 -16.94
CA LEU A 30 14.59 -18.52 -15.73
C LEU A 30 14.83 -20.05 -15.79
N ALA A 31 15.49 -20.58 -14.75
CA ALA A 31 15.85 -21.98 -14.71
C ALA A 31 14.60 -22.89 -14.71
N PRO A 32 14.69 -24.13 -15.23
CA PRO A 32 13.53 -25.07 -15.32
C PRO A 32 12.80 -25.33 -14.00
N LYS A 33 13.42 -25.06 -12.84
CA LYS A 33 12.79 -25.16 -11.52
C LYS A 33 11.65 -24.16 -11.31
N PHE A 34 11.66 -23.02 -11.98
CA PHE A 34 10.66 -21.98 -11.84
C PHE A 34 9.30 -22.38 -12.43
N TRP A 35 9.30 -23.11 -13.53
CA TRP A 35 8.06 -23.61 -14.17
C TRP A 35 7.31 -24.65 -13.31
N PHE A 36 8.05 -25.50 -12.57
CA PHE A 36 7.43 -26.47 -11.66
C PHE A 36 6.82 -25.83 -10.40
N MET A 37 7.32 -24.68 -9.95
CA MET A 37 6.70 -23.94 -8.84
C MET A 37 5.40 -23.26 -9.25
N LEU A 38 5.29 -22.78 -10.49
CA LEU A 38 4.10 -22.09 -11.00
C LEU A 38 2.89 -23.04 -11.22
N ASP A 39 3.11 -24.33 -11.48
CA ASP A 39 1.98 -25.28 -11.65
C ASP A 39 1.18 -25.46 -10.35
N GLY A 40 1.84 -25.62 -9.19
CA GLY A 40 1.17 -25.67 -7.88
C GLY A 40 0.63 -24.32 -7.39
N PHE A 41 1.16 -23.22 -7.91
CA PHE A 41 0.75 -21.86 -7.56
C PHE A 41 -0.71 -21.57 -7.98
N PHE A 42 -1.09 -21.93 -9.20
CA PHE A 42 -2.46 -21.75 -9.69
C PHE A 42 -3.51 -22.61 -9.00
N ASP A 43 -3.10 -23.67 -8.29
CA ASP A 43 -4.03 -24.51 -7.52
C ASP A 43 -4.59 -23.78 -6.28
N LEU A 44 -3.98 -22.67 -5.88
CA LEU A 44 -4.48 -21.78 -4.82
C LEU A 44 -5.66 -20.91 -5.28
N PHE A 45 -5.88 -20.78 -6.59
CA PHE A 45 -6.85 -19.86 -7.16
C PHE A 45 -8.05 -20.55 -7.79
N GLU A 46 -9.23 -19.99 -7.55
CA GLU A 46 -10.40 -20.19 -8.38
C GLU A 46 -10.30 -19.29 -9.63
N PRO A 47 -10.61 -19.83 -10.81
CA PRO A 47 -10.67 -19.04 -12.03
C PRO A 47 -11.65 -17.89 -11.92
N VAL A 48 -11.36 -16.79 -12.63
CA VAL A 48 -12.20 -15.61 -12.70
C VAL A 48 -13.58 -15.96 -13.25
N ASN A 49 -14.63 -15.62 -12.53
CA ASN A 49 -16.02 -15.72 -12.94
C ASN A 49 -16.50 -14.36 -13.47
N ALA A 50 -15.85 -13.84 -14.51
CA ALA A 50 -16.27 -12.58 -15.13
C ALA A 50 -17.18 -12.83 -16.34
N PRO A 51 -18.21 -11.98 -16.54
CA PRO A 51 -19.09 -12.11 -17.70
C PRO A 51 -18.29 -11.89 -18.99
N ASP A 52 -18.70 -12.57 -20.06
CA ASP A 52 -18.25 -12.23 -21.41
C ASP A 52 -18.79 -10.82 -21.76
N ILE A 53 -17.90 -9.87 -21.82
CA ILE A 53 -18.26 -8.50 -22.20
C ILE A 53 -18.21 -8.43 -23.71
N SER A 54 -19.38 -8.42 -24.34
CA SER A 54 -19.46 -8.24 -25.79
C SER A 54 -19.00 -6.82 -26.16
N ASN A 55 -17.97 -6.72 -26.99
CA ASN A 55 -17.48 -5.45 -27.53
C ASN A 55 -18.42 -4.92 -28.63
N ALA A 56 -19.68 -4.69 -28.29
CA ALA A 56 -20.73 -4.27 -29.23
C ALA A 56 -20.50 -2.85 -29.79
N GLU A 57 -19.67 -2.04 -29.12
CA GLU A 57 -19.43 -0.64 -29.48
C GLU A 57 -18.09 -0.42 -30.22
N GLY A 58 -17.26 -1.46 -30.41
CA GLY A 58 -15.96 -1.35 -31.06
C GLY A 58 -14.89 -0.62 -30.23
N VAL A 59 -15.14 -0.34 -28.95
CA VAL A 59 -14.19 0.26 -28.01
C VAL A 59 -13.58 -0.81 -27.13
N ALA A 60 -12.25 -0.94 -27.16
CA ALA A 60 -11.55 -1.91 -26.32
C ALA A 60 -11.85 -1.68 -24.83
N ARG A 61 -12.07 -2.76 -24.09
CA ARG A 61 -12.32 -2.76 -22.65
C ARG A 61 -11.14 -3.41 -21.92
N ILE A 62 -11.05 -3.27 -20.61
CA ILE A 62 -10.03 -3.97 -19.80
C ILE A 62 -10.14 -5.48 -20.02
N ALA A 63 -11.35 -6.03 -20.14
CA ALA A 63 -11.58 -7.44 -20.45
C ALA A 63 -10.87 -7.93 -21.73
N ASP A 64 -10.64 -7.05 -22.71
CA ASP A 64 -9.95 -7.36 -23.97
C ASP A 64 -8.42 -7.31 -23.83
N ARG A 65 -7.88 -6.80 -22.72
CA ARG A 65 -6.46 -6.53 -22.50
C ARG A 65 -5.84 -7.32 -21.35
N ILE A 66 -6.64 -7.67 -20.36
CA ILE A 66 -6.17 -8.39 -19.18
C ILE A 66 -6.09 -9.88 -19.47
N GLU A 67 -4.99 -10.52 -19.06
CA GLU A 67 -4.85 -11.96 -19.12
C GLU A 67 -5.44 -12.58 -17.86
N ALA A 68 -6.66 -13.10 -17.94
CA ALA A 68 -7.38 -13.65 -16.80
C ALA A 68 -7.21 -15.17 -16.70
N HIS A 69 -7.03 -15.67 -15.46
CA HIS A 69 -7.12 -17.09 -15.13
C HIS A 69 -8.57 -17.55 -15.34
N ARG A 70 -8.78 -18.37 -16.34
CA ARG A 70 -10.06 -18.99 -16.69
C ARG A 70 -9.96 -20.49 -16.52
N PHE A 71 -11.09 -21.19 -16.55
CA PHE A 71 -11.14 -22.63 -16.36
C PHE A 71 -10.22 -23.40 -17.33
N ASP A 72 -10.04 -22.91 -18.53
CA ASP A 72 -9.27 -23.49 -19.63
C ASP A 72 -7.98 -22.74 -19.98
N ALA A 73 -7.67 -21.64 -19.29
CA ALA A 73 -6.53 -20.79 -19.58
C ALA A 73 -5.91 -20.17 -18.33
N ARG A 74 -4.59 -20.26 -18.21
CA ARG A 74 -3.80 -19.58 -17.17
C ARG A 74 -3.10 -18.38 -17.77
N PRO A 75 -3.06 -17.22 -17.08
CA PRO A 75 -2.35 -16.04 -17.56
C PRO A 75 -0.83 -16.26 -17.55
N MET A 76 -0.15 -15.61 -18.48
CA MET A 76 1.32 -15.55 -18.45
C MET A 76 1.77 -14.50 -17.45
N LEU A 77 2.64 -14.88 -16.52
CA LEU A 77 3.20 -13.98 -15.52
C LEU A 77 4.53 -13.38 -15.95
N GLU A 78 5.21 -14.00 -16.94
CA GLU A 78 6.46 -13.48 -17.46
C GLU A 78 6.25 -12.14 -18.17
N GLY A 79 6.85 -11.09 -17.63
CA GLY A 79 6.71 -9.72 -18.17
C GLY A 79 5.45 -8.99 -17.73
N ALA A 80 4.59 -9.59 -16.91
CA ALA A 80 3.47 -8.89 -16.31
C ALA A 80 3.97 -7.76 -15.40
N ARG A 81 3.35 -6.59 -15.49
CA ARG A 81 3.64 -5.44 -14.62
C ARG A 81 2.80 -5.47 -13.36
N VAL A 82 1.55 -5.91 -13.48
CA VAL A 82 0.58 -5.97 -12.39
C VAL A 82 -0.11 -7.34 -12.39
N ALA A 83 -0.39 -7.87 -11.21
CA ALA A 83 -1.28 -9.00 -11.02
C ALA A 83 -2.45 -8.61 -10.11
N LEU A 84 -3.68 -8.80 -10.60
CA LEU A 84 -4.87 -8.71 -9.77
C LEU A 84 -5.20 -10.07 -9.18
N PHE A 85 -5.69 -10.11 -7.95
CA PHE A 85 -6.35 -11.30 -7.43
C PHE A 85 -7.31 -10.94 -6.30
N GLY A 86 -8.30 -11.78 -6.09
CA GLY A 86 -9.24 -11.65 -5.00
C GLY A 86 -8.89 -12.54 -3.81
N VAL A 87 -9.44 -12.19 -2.64
CA VAL A 87 -9.41 -13.06 -1.46
C VAL A 87 -10.82 -13.18 -0.89
N ASN A 88 -11.39 -14.39 -0.93
CA ASN A 88 -12.77 -14.66 -0.54
C ASN A 88 -12.86 -15.01 0.96
N ASP A 89 -12.27 -14.15 1.83
CA ASP A 89 -12.29 -14.36 3.28
C ASP A 89 -12.68 -13.07 4.02
N GLY A 90 -13.82 -13.10 4.70
CA GLY A 90 -14.35 -11.99 5.52
C GLY A 90 -14.55 -12.39 6.98
N ARG A 91 -14.11 -13.58 7.41
CA ARG A 91 -14.38 -14.13 8.77
C ARG A 91 -13.91 -13.22 9.90
N ARG A 92 -12.88 -12.40 9.66
CA ARG A 92 -12.35 -11.44 10.65
C ARG A 92 -12.91 -10.03 10.53
N SER A 93 -13.86 -9.79 9.61
CA SER A 93 -14.54 -8.51 9.45
C SER A 93 -15.77 -8.33 10.33
N GLY A 94 -16.03 -9.27 11.25
CA GLY A 94 -17.16 -9.18 12.18
C GLY A 94 -18.52 -9.17 11.46
N ASP A 95 -19.28 -8.10 11.62
CA ASP A 95 -20.59 -7.92 10.98
C ASP A 95 -20.51 -7.61 9.48
N ASN A 96 -19.30 -7.50 8.90
CA ASN A 96 -19.07 -7.24 7.48
C ASN A 96 -18.54 -8.46 6.69
N GLU A 97 -18.78 -9.69 7.15
CA GLU A 97 -18.31 -10.94 6.50
C GLU A 97 -18.65 -11.02 5.00
N GLY A 98 -19.71 -10.35 4.55
CA GLY A 98 -20.09 -10.30 3.13
C GLY A 98 -19.03 -9.70 2.22
N CYS A 99 -18.00 -9.04 2.76
CA CYS A 99 -16.86 -8.53 2.01
C CYS A 99 -16.05 -9.64 1.32
N ALA A 100 -16.19 -10.91 1.75
CA ALA A 100 -15.63 -12.06 1.06
C ALA A 100 -16.08 -12.19 -0.41
N SER A 101 -17.23 -11.61 -0.78
CA SER A 101 -17.76 -11.64 -2.15
C SER A 101 -17.38 -10.42 -2.99
N ALA A 102 -16.54 -9.52 -2.47
CA ALA A 102 -16.14 -8.29 -3.14
C ALA A 102 -15.43 -8.50 -4.49
N PRO A 103 -14.51 -9.48 -4.64
CA PRO A 103 -13.69 -9.58 -5.84
C PRO A 103 -14.49 -9.65 -7.14
N ASP A 104 -15.46 -10.54 -7.20
CA ASP A 104 -16.33 -10.70 -8.39
C ASP A 104 -17.15 -9.44 -8.69
N ALA A 105 -17.70 -8.80 -7.65
CA ALA A 105 -18.49 -7.58 -7.81
C ALA A 105 -17.64 -6.44 -8.40
N ILE A 106 -16.40 -6.29 -7.93
CA ILE A 106 -15.47 -5.27 -8.42
C ILE A 106 -15.03 -5.58 -9.87
N ARG A 107 -14.65 -6.84 -10.18
CA ARG A 107 -14.24 -7.25 -11.53
C ARG A 107 -15.31 -7.03 -12.57
N ASN A 108 -16.58 -7.31 -12.23
CA ASN A 108 -17.72 -7.11 -13.13
C ASN A 108 -17.79 -5.67 -13.67
N TRP A 109 -17.35 -4.69 -12.90
CA TRP A 109 -17.29 -3.29 -13.33
C TRP A 109 -15.94 -2.91 -13.91
N LEU A 110 -14.83 -3.38 -13.33
CA LEU A 110 -13.49 -3.09 -13.81
C LEU A 110 -13.31 -3.51 -15.26
N TYR A 111 -13.76 -4.71 -15.61
CA TYR A 111 -13.62 -5.26 -16.95
C TYR A 111 -14.39 -4.48 -18.02
N GLN A 112 -15.40 -3.75 -17.64
CA GLN A 112 -16.19 -2.90 -18.55
C GLN A 112 -15.53 -1.54 -18.83
N LEU A 113 -14.52 -1.15 -18.04
CA LEU A 113 -13.86 0.15 -18.21
C LEU A 113 -12.95 0.13 -19.46
N VAL A 114 -12.76 1.29 -20.07
CA VAL A 114 -11.74 1.47 -21.12
C VAL A 114 -10.37 1.42 -20.46
N PRO A 115 -9.40 0.66 -20.97
CA PRO A 115 -8.08 0.58 -20.37
C PRO A 115 -7.34 1.92 -20.41
N PRO A 116 -6.44 2.22 -19.46
CA PRO A 116 -5.51 3.33 -19.55
C PRO A 116 -4.74 3.33 -20.87
N SER A 117 -4.39 4.53 -21.39
CA SER A 117 -3.69 4.68 -22.68
C SER A 117 -2.35 3.94 -22.73
N ASP A 118 -1.63 3.94 -21.62
CA ASP A 118 -0.30 3.34 -21.48
C ASP A 118 -0.34 1.92 -20.91
N TRP A 119 -1.35 1.14 -21.30
CA TRP A 119 -1.57 -0.21 -20.80
C TRP A 119 -0.33 -1.09 -20.88
N GLN A 120 0.03 -1.69 -19.75
CA GLN A 120 1.10 -2.67 -19.63
C GLN A 120 0.53 -4.07 -19.35
N PRO A 121 1.30 -5.15 -19.65
CA PRO A 121 0.85 -6.51 -19.40
C PRO A 121 0.34 -6.68 -17.96
N THR A 122 -0.89 -7.13 -17.83
CA THR A 122 -1.59 -7.27 -16.55
C THR A 122 -2.29 -8.62 -16.53
N ALA A 123 -2.08 -9.38 -15.45
CA ALA A 123 -2.72 -10.66 -15.20
C ALA A 123 -3.83 -10.51 -14.15
N ASP A 124 -4.90 -11.30 -14.26
CA ASP A 124 -5.84 -11.55 -13.17
C ASP A 124 -5.78 -13.04 -12.81
N LEU A 125 -5.35 -13.33 -11.59
CA LEU A 125 -5.08 -14.69 -11.15
C LEU A 125 -6.33 -15.43 -10.69
N GLY A 126 -7.47 -14.74 -10.57
CA GLY A 126 -8.67 -15.27 -9.93
C GLY A 126 -8.66 -15.04 -8.42
N ASP A 127 -9.31 -15.91 -7.66
CA ASP A 127 -9.58 -15.69 -6.23
C ASP A 127 -8.97 -16.78 -5.36
N ILE A 128 -8.26 -16.39 -4.32
CA ILE A 128 -7.86 -17.26 -3.22
C ILE A 128 -9.10 -17.53 -2.37
N ARG A 129 -9.46 -18.82 -2.23
CA ARG A 129 -10.55 -19.26 -1.34
C ARG A 129 -10.14 -19.09 0.11
N ALA A 130 -11.15 -18.91 0.98
CA ALA A 130 -10.95 -19.07 2.40
C ALA A 130 -10.42 -20.47 2.71
N GLY A 131 -9.29 -20.56 3.39
CA GLY A 131 -8.71 -21.80 3.88
C GLY A 131 -9.57 -22.46 4.97
N ALA A 132 -9.17 -23.63 5.45
CA ALA A 132 -9.85 -24.31 6.56
C ALA A 132 -9.84 -23.43 7.83
N THR A 133 -8.74 -22.72 8.05
CA THR A 133 -8.58 -21.68 9.06
C THR A 133 -8.22 -20.34 8.39
N GLU A 134 -8.34 -19.24 9.14
CA GLU A 134 -7.89 -17.92 8.67
C GLU A 134 -6.37 -17.89 8.43
N ASP A 135 -5.61 -18.64 9.24
CA ASP A 135 -4.15 -18.75 9.08
C ASP A 135 -3.78 -19.49 7.79
N ASP A 136 -4.59 -20.45 7.33
CA ASP A 136 -4.39 -21.11 6.02
C ASP A 136 -4.59 -20.08 4.88
N THR A 137 -5.60 -19.21 4.98
CA THR A 137 -5.80 -18.12 4.03
C THR A 137 -4.61 -17.16 4.05
N TYR A 138 -4.13 -16.79 5.23
CA TYR A 138 -2.98 -15.89 5.36
C TYR A 138 -1.71 -16.50 4.74
N ALA A 139 -1.45 -17.78 4.98
CA ALA A 139 -0.31 -18.47 4.39
C ALA A 139 -0.36 -18.48 2.85
N ALA A 140 -1.55 -18.72 2.27
CA ALA A 140 -1.74 -18.67 0.83
C ALA A 140 -1.49 -17.26 0.26
N VAL A 141 -2.11 -16.23 0.85
CA VAL A 141 -1.95 -14.82 0.43
C VAL A 141 -0.49 -14.39 0.56
N GLN A 142 0.16 -14.68 1.69
CA GLN A 142 1.57 -14.36 1.91
C GLN A 142 2.47 -14.98 0.85
N SER A 143 2.27 -16.26 0.54
CA SER A 143 3.07 -16.99 -0.44
C SER A 143 2.91 -16.41 -1.84
N VAL A 144 1.68 -16.12 -2.24
CA VAL A 144 1.35 -15.52 -3.55
C VAL A 144 2.00 -14.14 -3.69
N VAL A 145 1.82 -13.27 -2.70
CA VAL A 145 2.36 -11.90 -2.75
C VAL A 145 3.89 -11.92 -2.75
N ALA A 146 4.52 -12.77 -1.93
CA ALA A 146 5.97 -12.90 -1.91
C ALA A 146 6.54 -13.32 -3.29
N GLU A 147 5.89 -14.29 -3.96
CA GLU A 147 6.28 -14.74 -5.29
C GLU A 147 6.14 -13.61 -6.33
N MET A 148 5.00 -12.88 -6.32
CA MET A 148 4.79 -11.74 -7.23
C MET A 148 5.87 -10.67 -7.06
N ILE A 149 6.20 -10.32 -5.82
CA ILE A 149 7.24 -9.34 -5.50
C ILE A 149 8.61 -9.80 -6.03
N GLN A 150 8.94 -11.09 -5.87
CA GLN A 150 10.19 -11.65 -6.38
C GLN A 150 10.27 -11.62 -7.91
N MET A 151 9.13 -11.75 -8.60
CA MET A 151 9.01 -11.60 -10.04
C MET A 151 9.04 -10.15 -10.51
N GLY A 152 9.01 -9.16 -9.61
CA GLY A 152 8.92 -7.74 -9.92
C GLY A 152 7.54 -7.31 -10.40
N ILE A 153 6.51 -8.10 -10.10
CA ILE A 153 5.10 -7.82 -10.40
C ILE A 153 4.48 -7.12 -9.19
N VAL A 154 3.66 -6.11 -9.41
CA VAL A 154 2.91 -5.42 -8.35
C VAL A 154 1.55 -6.10 -8.16
N PRO A 155 1.30 -6.85 -7.08
CA PRO A 155 -0.03 -7.37 -6.79
C PRO A 155 -0.98 -6.27 -6.30
N ILE A 156 -2.20 -6.28 -6.83
CA ILE A 156 -3.35 -5.53 -6.31
C ILE A 156 -4.37 -6.54 -5.81
N VAL A 157 -4.64 -6.52 -4.50
CA VAL A 157 -5.52 -7.46 -3.82
C VAL A 157 -6.91 -6.87 -3.66
N LEU A 158 -7.93 -7.62 -4.05
CA LEU A 158 -9.32 -7.20 -4.02
C LEU A 158 -10.09 -7.99 -2.97
N GLY A 159 -10.82 -7.29 -2.13
CA GLY A 159 -11.82 -7.88 -1.24
C GLY A 159 -11.26 -8.63 -0.04
N GLY A 160 -12.20 -9.19 0.72
CA GLY A 160 -11.95 -9.71 2.05
C GLY A 160 -11.89 -8.63 3.12
N GLY A 161 -11.51 -9.02 4.32
CA GLY A 161 -11.36 -8.13 5.47
C GLY A 161 -10.05 -7.36 5.46
N HIS A 162 -10.01 -6.21 6.15
CA HIS A 162 -8.81 -5.38 6.24
C HIS A 162 -7.67 -6.04 7.04
N ASP A 163 -7.97 -7.09 7.82
CA ASP A 163 -7.00 -7.96 8.47
C ASP A 163 -6.02 -8.65 7.50
N LEU A 164 -6.40 -8.76 6.21
CA LEU A 164 -5.51 -9.23 5.14
C LEU A 164 -4.26 -8.36 4.94
N THR A 165 -4.21 -7.17 5.52
CA THR A 165 -2.97 -6.38 5.65
C THR A 165 -1.85 -7.20 6.31
N ILE A 166 -2.17 -8.12 7.24
CA ILE A 166 -1.19 -8.95 7.94
C ILE A 166 -0.39 -9.83 6.96
N PRO A 167 -1.03 -10.72 6.15
CA PRO A 167 -0.27 -11.55 5.21
C PRO A 167 0.41 -10.73 4.11
N LEU A 168 -0.13 -9.57 3.69
CA LEU A 168 0.55 -8.67 2.76
C LEU A 168 1.85 -8.15 3.36
N TYR A 169 1.84 -7.70 4.63
CA TYR A 169 3.03 -7.26 5.31
C TYR A 169 4.05 -8.39 5.50
N ARG A 170 3.62 -9.57 5.95
CA ARG A 170 4.49 -10.74 6.11
C ARG A 170 5.18 -11.17 4.81
N ALA A 171 4.53 -10.98 3.67
CA ALA A 171 5.14 -11.25 2.37
C ALA A 171 6.37 -10.37 2.09
N LEU A 172 6.42 -9.15 2.66
CA LEU A 172 7.55 -8.24 2.53
C LEU A 172 8.81 -8.73 3.23
N ASP A 173 8.72 -9.71 4.13
CA ASP A 173 9.90 -10.33 4.77
C ASP A 173 10.88 -10.86 3.73
N SER A 174 10.36 -11.33 2.58
CA SER A 174 11.16 -11.82 1.46
C SER A 174 12.08 -10.77 0.84
N VAL A 175 11.81 -9.49 1.06
CA VAL A 175 12.60 -8.36 0.54
C VAL A 175 13.79 -8.04 1.44
N GLY A 176 13.68 -8.30 2.77
CA GLY A 176 14.78 -8.22 3.73
C GLY A 176 15.33 -6.80 3.95
N ARG A 177 14.49 -5.77 3.87
CA ARG A 177 14.86 -4.38 4.15
C ARG A 177 13.77 -3.65 4.93
N PRO A 178 14.06 -2.49 5.54
CA PRO A 178 13.05 -1.64 6.16
C PRO A 178 11.92 -1.25 5.18
N MET A 179 10.68 -1.33 5.66
CA MET A 179 9.45 -1.15 4.90
C MET A 179 8.60 -0.03 5.46
N ASN A 180 7.92 0.68 4.58
CA ASN A 180 6.97 1.72 4.91
C ASN A 180 5.55 1.27 4.54
N ILE A 181 4.61 1.40 5.47
CA ILE A 181 3.20 1.02 5.28
C ILE A 181 2.32 2.25 5.38
N VAL A 182 1.33 2.32 4.52
CA VAL A 182 0.23 3.28 4.63
C VAL A 182 -1.08 2.53 4.67
N THR A 183 -1.91 2.84 5.67
CA THR A 183 -3.33 2.44 5.69
C THR A 183 -4.20 3.66 5.42
N VAL A 184 -5.21 3.48 4.57
CA VAL A 184 -6.23 4.49 4.32
C VAL A 184 -7.50 4.03 5.03
N ASP A 185 -7.76 4.62 6.19
CA ASP A 185 -8.77 4.09 7.11
C ASP A 185 -9.32 5.19 8.02
N PRO A 186 -10.64 5.22 8.32
CA PRO A 186 -11.19 6.14 9.30
C PRO A 186 -10.78 5.81 10.75
N ARG A 187 -10.18 4.64 10.98
CA ARG A 187 -9.68 4.13 12.27
C ARG A 187 -8.19 3.88 12.19
N LEU A 188 -7.58 3.57 13.32
CA LEU A 188 -6.15 3.23 13.38
C LEU A 188 -5.91 1.70 13.46
N ASP A 189 -6.96 0.93 13.75
CA ASP A 189 -6.98 -0.53 13.85
C ASP A 189 -5.94 -1.13 14.81
N PHE A 190 -5.77 -0.44 15.91
CA PHE A 190 -5.00 -0.86 17.07
C PHE A 190 -5.90 -1.13 18.27
N GLY A 191 -5.34 -1.76 19.29
CA GLY A 191 -6.02 -1.99 20.57
C GLY A 191 -6.81 -3.29 20.62
N GLY A 192 -7.73 -3.41 21.59
CA GLY A 192 -8.46 -4.64 21.84
C GLY A 192 -7.61 -5.75 22.44
N ASP A 193 -8.13 -6.99 22.43
CA ASP A 193 -7.41 -8.19 22.86
C ASP A 193 -6.46 -8.65 21.73
N PRO A 194 -5.14 -8.62 21.93
CA PRO A 194 -4.19 -9.01 20.90
C PRO A 194 -4.23 -10.50 20.52
N SER A 195 -4.91 -11.34 21.33
CA SER A 195 -5.12 -12.75 21.00
C SER A 195 -6.26 -12.99 20.00
N ILE A 196 -7.11 -11.97 19.79
CA ILE A 196 -8.24 -12.03 18.86
C ILE A 196 -7.97 -11.07 17.69
N ILE A 197 -7.52 -11.63 16.56
CA ILE A 197 -7.26 -10.83 15.35
C ILE A 197 -8.58 -10.53 14.65
N SER A 198 -8.74 -9.27 14.25
CA SER A 198 -9.88 -8.78 13.46
C SER A 198 -9.43 -7.67 12.51
N SER A 199 -10.29 -7.28 11.57
CA SER A 199 -10.05 -6.12 10.70
C SER A 199 -9.89 -4.81 11.46
N ARG A 200 -10.30 -4.75 12.74
CA ARG A 200 -10.23 -3.53 13.57
C ARG A 200 -9.05 -3.46 14.54
N ASN A 201 -8.20 -4.49 14.56
CA ASN A 201 -7.01 -4.49 15.43
C ASN A 201 -5.79 -5.16 14.78
N HIS A 202 -5.85 -5.39 13.48
CA HIS A 202 -4.83 -6.11 12.72
C HIS A 202 -3.46 -5.44 12.78
N MET A 203 -3.39 -4.13 12.98
CA MET A 203 -2.13 -3.39 13.10
C MET A 203 -1.31 -3.78 14.33
N ASN A 204 -1.92 -4.31 15.39
CA ASN A 204 -1.17 -4.94 16.49
C ASN A 204 -0.25 -6.06 15.97
N SER A 205 -0.79 -6.93 15.10
CA SER A 205 -0.04 -8.06 14.53
C SER A 205 1.05 -7.61 13.56
N VAL A 206 0.86 -6.49 12.87
CA VAL A 206 1.87 -5.90 11.99
C VAL A 206 3.03 -5.34 12.78
N VAL A 207 2.76 -4.54 13.83
CA VAL A 207 3.81 -3.91 14.65
C VAL A 207 4.57 -4.94 15.49
N MET A 208 3.90 -6.01 15.93
CA MET A 208 4.49 -7.06 16.77
C MET A 208 5.12 -8.20 15.95
N HIS A 209 5.10 -8.12 14.62
CA HIS A 209 5.66 -9.17 13.77
C HIS A 209 7.19 -9.29 13.92
N GLU A 210 7.70 -10.51 13.94
CA GLU A 210 9.14 -10.81 13.96
C GLU A 210 9.54 -11.73 12.78
N PRO A 211 10.61 -11.38 12.03
CA PRO A 211 11.44 -10.17 12.17
C PRO A 211 10.70 -8.89 11.80
N ASN A 212 10.88 -7.82 12.56
CA ASN A 212 10.19 -6.56 12.29
C ASN A 212 10.97 -5.70 11.28
N TYR A 213 10.40 -5.55 10.10
CA TYR A 213 10.92 -4.65 9.05
C TYR A 213 10.14 -3.33 8.95
N LEU A 214 9.19 -3.08 9.84
CA LEU A 214 8.41 -1.84 9.81
C LEU A 214 9.28 -0.65 10.23
N PHE A 215 9.65 0.17 9.27
CA PHE A 215 10.38 1.42 9.51
C PHE A 215 9.46 2.60 9.71
N ASP A 216 8.43 2.71 8.86
CA ASP A 216 7.48 3.81 8.92
C ASP A 216 6.04 3.32 8.71
N TYR A 217 5.12 3.95 9.44
CA TYR A 217 3.69 3.73 9.29
C TYR A 217 2.95 5.06 9.25
N ALA A 218 2.03 5.18 8.31
CA ALA A 218 1.10 6.29 8.27
C ALA A 218 -0.34 5.80 8.10
N ASN A 219 -1.26 6.34 8.92
CA ASN A 219 -2.68 6.22 8.66
C ASN A 219 -3.19 7.50 8.01
N VAL A 220 -3.96 7.36 6.94
CA VAL A 220 -4.54 8.46 6.16
C VAL A 220 -6.06 8.43 6.27
N GLY A 221 -6.64 9.48 6.81
CA GLY A 221 -8.08 9.63 6.85
C GLY A 221 -8.74 9.34 8.19
N HIS A 222 -7.96 9.12 9.28
CA HIS A 222 -8.56 8.83 10.57
C HIS A 222 -9.49 9.92 11.05
N GLN A 223 -10.52 9.51 11.81
CA GLN A 223 -11.55 10.39 12.37
C GLN A 223 -11.46 10.35 13.89
N GLY A 224 -11.22 11.48 14.52
CA GLY A 224 -10.91 11.56 15.95
C GLY A 224 -12.00 10.98 16.87
N TYR A 225 -13.27 10.95 16.45
CA TYR A 225 -14.35 10.33 17.20
C TYR A 225 -14.45 8.80 17.00
N LEU A 226 -13.61 8.22 16.13
CA LEU A 226 -13.46 6.78 15.92
C LEU A 226 -12.12 6.26 16.44
N THR A 227 -11.29 7.12 17.02
CA THR A 227 -9.91 6.85 17.39
C THR A 227 -9.73 6.95 18.88
N ASP A 228 -9.12 5.94 19.48
CA ASP A 228 -8.72 5.98 20.89
C ASP A 228 -7.54 6.94 21.08
N PRO A 229 -7.62 7.92 22.01
CA PRO A 229 -6.52 8.84 22.32
C PRO A 229 -5.22 8.13 22.70
N ASP A 230 -5.27 7.02 23.44
CA ASP A 230 -4.08 6.26 23.85
C ASP A 230 -3.35 5.67 22.63
N THR A 231 -4.10 5.31 21.60
CA THR A 231 -3.52 4.84 20.32
C THR A 231 -2.82 5.96 19.57
N LEU A 232 -3.38 7.18 19.55
CA LEU A 232 -2.70 8.33 18.95
C LEU A 232 -1.38 8.64 19.67
N GLU A 233 -1.39 8.63 21.01
CA GLU A 233 -0.17 8.81 21.80
C GLU A 233 0.87 7.73 21.53
N LEU A 234 0.42 6.48 21.31
CA LEU A 234 1.32 5.38 20.91
C LEU A 234 1.98 5.67 19.57
N LEU A 235 1.21 6.09 18.54
CA LEU A 235 1.76 6.42 17.22
C LEU A 235 2.76 7.58 17.30
N GLU A 236 2.47 8.62 18.08
CA GLU A 236 3.38 9.74 18.30
C GLU A 236 4.70 9.27 18.94
N ARG A 237 4.66 8.40 19.95
CA ARG A 237 5.85 7.83 20.57
C ARG A 237 6.68 6.96 19.61
N LEU A 238 6.03 6.27 18.68
CA LEU A 238 6.68 5.50 17.63
C LEU A 238 7.13 6.37 16.44
N GLN A 239 6.88 7.67 16.49
CA GLN A 239 7.12 8.62 15.41
C GLN A 239 6.36 8.26 14.11
N PHE A 240 5.24 7.56 14.23
CA PHE A 240 4.34 7.23 13.13
C PHE A 240 3.37 8.39 12.84
N GLU A 241 2.86 8.43 11.62
CA GLU A 241 2.02 9.54 11.17
C GLU A 241 0.54 9.15 11.19
N ALA A 242 -0.31 9.99 11.81
CA ALA A 242 -1.75 9.86 11.78
C ALA A 242 -2.38 11.11 11.14
N ILE A 243 -2.78 10.99 9.88
CA ILE A 243 -3.32 12.11 9.11
C ILE A 243 -4.83 12.14 9.23
N ARG A 244 -5.37 13.21 9.83
CA ARG A 244 -6.81 13.39 9.98
C ARG A 244 -7.51 13.55 8.63
N LEU A 245 -8.75 13.06 8.55
CA LEU A 245 -9.61 13.25 7.39
C LEU A 245 -9.71 14.73 6.96
N GLY A 246 -9.80 15.66 7.92
CA GLY A 246 -9.86 17.08 7.61
C GLY A 246 -8.65 17.60 6.83
N ASN A 247 -7.46 17.15 7.18
CA ASN A 247 -6.20 17.53 6.49
C ASN A 247 -6.18 16.94 5.06
N LEU A 248 -6.58 15.68 4.91
CA LEU A 248 -6.72 15.05 3.60
C LEU A 248 -7.68 15.84 2.70
N LEU A 249 -8.87 16.19 3.20
CA LEU A 249 -9.88 16.91 2.43
C LEU A 249 -9.47 18.35 2.08
N GLN A 250 -8.67 18.98 2.93
CA GLN A 250 -8.19 20.33 2.69
C GLN A 250 -7.12 20.38 1.59
N ASN A 251 -6.21 19.41 1.56
CA ASN A 251 -5.13 19.38 0.58
C ASN A 251 -4.65 17.93 0.35
N ILE A 252 -5.31 17.21 -0.54
CA ILE A 252 -4.94 15.84 -0.89
C ILE A 252 -3.55 15.75 -1.54
N GLN A 253 -3.03 16.85 -2.10
CA GLN A 253 -1.69 16.85 -2.70
C GLN A 253 -0.58 16.67 -1.65
N GLN A 254 -0.82 17.05 -0.40
CA GLN A 254 0.11 16.80 0.71
C GLN A 254 0.17 15.31 1.12
N ILE A 255 -0.80 14.50 0.68
CA ILE A 255 -0.81 13.06 0.93
C ILE A 255 0.07 12.31 -0.09
N GLU A 256 0.31 12.90 -1.27
CA GLU A 256 1.13 12.26 -2.32
C GLU A 256 2.52 11.84 -1.82
N PRO A 257 3.32 12.67 -1.12
CA PRO A 257 4.62 12.23 -0.59
C PRO A 257 4.51 11.08 0.42
N VAL A 258 3.44 11.03 1.22
CA VAL A 258 3.21 9.95 2.20
C VAL A 258 3.04 8.61 1.48
N VAL A 259 2.08 8.53 0.55
CA VAL A 259 1.83 7.29 -0.19
C VAL A 259 2.95 6.95 -1.16
N ARG A 260 3.67 7.95 -1.69
CA ARG A 260 4.85 7.73 -2.53
C ARG A 260 6.02 7.10 -1.77
N ASN A 261 6.07 7.25 -0.45
CA ASN A 261 7.08 6.62 0.40
C ASN A 261 6.74 5.18 0.77
N ALA A 262 5.52 4.72 0.50
CA ALA A 262 5.03 3.43 0.93
C ALA A 262 5.48 2.28 0.03
N ASP A 263 5.80 1.14 0.66
CA ASP A 263 6.03 -0.16 0.02
C ASP A 263 4.73 -0.99 -0.03
N LEU A 264 3.88 -0.83 0.99
CA LEU A 264 2.55 -1.44 1.09
C LEU A 264 1.51 -0.35 1.35
N VAL A 265 0.42 -0.34 0.58
CA VAL A 265 -0.74 0.51 0.85
C VAL A 265 -2.00 -0.33 0.89
N THR A 266 -2.77 -0.21 1.97
CA THR A 266 -4.08 -0.85 2.10
C THR A 266 -5.17 0.19 2.33
N ILE A 267 -6.35 -0.07 1.78
CA ILE A 267 -7.50 0.83 1.82
C ILE A 267 -8.70 0.09 2.39
N ASP A 268 -9.22 0.57 3.52
CA ASP A 268 -10.58 0.26 3.95
C ASP A 268 -11.55 1.19 3.22
N VAL A 269 -12.52 0.63 2.51
CA VAL A 269 -13.53 1.42 1.80
C VAL A 269 -14.45 2.21 2.74
N ALA A 270 -14.48 1.90 4.04
CA ALA A 270 -15.14 2.71 5.05
C ALA A 270 -14.53 4.11 5.22
N ALA A 271 -13.31 4.35 4.70
CA ALA A 271 -12.72 5.69 4.60
C ALA A 271 -13.46 6.61 3.62
N ILE A 272 -14.25 6.03 2.70
CA ILE A 272 -15.08 6.76 1.75
C ILE A 272 -16.44 7.06 2.41
N ARG A 273 -16.96 8.28 2.26
CA ARG A 273 -18.25 8.64 2.84
C ARG A 273 -19.39 7.77 2.28
N ALA A 274 -20.36 7.43 3.12
CA ALA A 274 -21.47 6.54 2.79
C ALA A 274 -22.36 7.00 1.60
N SER A 275 -22.39 8.30 1.28
CA SER A 275 -23.10 8.80 0.10
C SER A 275 -22.47 8.34 -1.21
N ASP A 276 -21.16 8.07 -1.23
CA ASP A 276 -20.40 7.69 -2.40
C ASP A 276 -20.11 6.17 -2.40
N HIS A 277 -19.88 5.59 -1.21
CA HIS A 277 -19.68 4.15 -1.02
C HIS A 277 -20.45 3.63 0.20
N PRO A 278 -21.71 3.21 0.03
CA PRO A 278 -22.54 2.71 1.14
C PRO A 278 -22.26 1.24 1.51
N ALA A 279 -21.47 0.54 0.71
CA ALA A 279 -21.34 -0.93 0.70
C ALA A 279 -20.34 -1.45 1.74
N SER A 280 -20.50 -1.05 2.99
CA SER A 280 -19.81 -1.58 4.17
C SER A 280 -20.68 -1.35 5.40
N THR A 281 -20.69 -2.28 6.36
CA THR A 281 -21.39 -2.08 7.64
C THR A 281 -20.80 -0.91 8.44
N HIS A 282 -19.57 -0.50 8.10
CA HIS A 282 -18.84 0.58 8.76
C HIS A 282 -18.89 1.90 8.00
N ALA A 283 -19.67 1.96 6.89
CA ALA A 283 -19.81 3.18 6.10
C ALA A 283 -20.34 4.35 6.96
N SER A 284 -19.62 5.47 6.92
CA SER A 284 -19.93 6.68 7.71
C SER A 284 -20.40 7.82 6.82
N PRO A 285 -21.33 8.69 7.29
CA PRO A 285 -21.70 9.90 6.55
C PRO A 285 -20.51 10.81 6.24
N ASN A 286 -19.48 10.81 7.10
CA ASN A 286 -18.27 11.57 6.92
C ASN A 286 -17.14 10.66 6.42
N GLY A 287 -16.43 11.10 5.40
CA GLY A 287 -15.35 10.35 4.77
C GLY A 287 -14.83 11.10 3.55
N MET A 288 -13.83 10.53 2.87
CA MET A 288 -13.36 11.08 1.61
C MET A 288 -14.43 10.96 0.51
N THR A 289 -14.40 11.84 -0.47
CA THR A 289 -15.29 11.74 -1.63
C THR A 289 -14.79 10.69 -2.62
N ALA A 290 -15.63 10.25 -3.54
CA ALA A 290 -15.24 9.40 -4.65
C ALA A 290 -14.05 9.98 -5.45
N GLU A 291 -14.03 11.30 -5.66
CA GLU A 291 -12.93 11.98 -6.35
C GLU A 291 -11.62 11.89 -5.59
N HIS A 292 -11.64 12.14 -4.26
CA HIS A 292 -10.44 11.98 -3.42
C HIS A 292 -9.93 10.54 -3.41
N PHE A 293 -10.83 9.56 -3.37
CA PHE A 293 -10.46 8.15 -3.44
C PHE A 293 -9.77 7.80 -4.76
N CYS A 294 -10.31 8.21 -5.90
CA CYS A 294 -9.72 7.98 -7.22
C CYS A 294 -8.36 8.67 -7.35
N GLN A 295 -8.24 9.91 -6.87
CA GLN A 295 -6.98 10.66 -6.90
C GLN A 295 -5.92 10.00 -6.01
N LEU A 296 -6.31 9.55 -4.80
CA LEU A 296 -5.42 8.85 -3.88
C LEU A 296 -4.95 7.52 -4.48
N ALA A 297 -5.86 6.73 -5.07
CA ALA A 297 -5.53 5.49 -5.77
C ALA A 297 -4.50 5.72 -6.88
N ARG A 298 -4.64 6.82 -7.65
CA ARG A 298 -3.65 7.21 -8.65
C ARG A 298 -2.29 7.55 -8.03
N TYR A 299 -2.26 8.30 -6.93
CA TYR A 299 -1.01 8.63 -6.23
C TYR A 299 -0.31 7.37 -5.70
N ILE A 300 -1.06 6.41 -5.16
CA ILE A 300 -0.54 5.10 -4.73
C ILE A 300 0.14 4.40 -5.91
N GLY A 301 -0.56 4.29 -7.04
CA GLY A 301 -0.01 3.65 -8.25
C GLY A 301 1.24 4.33 -8.80
N MET A 302 1.34 5.65 -8.67
CA MET A 302 2.50 6.42 -9.14
C MET A 302 3.75 6.25 -8.28
N SER A 303 3.69 5.53 -7.15
CA SER A 303 4.86 5.27 -6.31
C SER A 303 5.80 4.26 -6.95
N ASP A 304 7.06 4.65 -7.19
CA ASP A 304 8.11 3.73 -7.65
C ASP A 304 8.53 2.71 -6.57
N ARG A 305 8.09 2.91 -5.32
CA ARG A 305 8.37 2.01 -4.19
C ARG A 305 7.30 0.95 -4.00
N LEU A 306 6.11 1.15 -4.54
CA LEU A 306 4.96 0.27 -4.30
C LEU A 306 5.28 -1.17 -4.67
N LEU A 307 5.23 -2.06 -3.68
CA LEU A 307 5.41 -3.51 -3.86
C LEU A 307 4.07 -4.24 -3.88
N VAL A 308 3.08 -3.79 -3.12
CA VAL A 308 1.75 -4.40 -3.04
C VAL A 308 0.71 -3.38 -2.58
N SER A 309 -0.52 -3.52 -3.05
CA SER A 309 -1.68 -2.76 -2.55
C SER A 309 -2.91 -3.63 -2.40
N GLY A 310 -3.80 -3.28 -1.46
CA GLY A 310 -5.07 -3.98 -1.26
C GLY A 310 -6.23 -3.01 -1.01
N ILE A 311 -7.44 -3.41 -1.44
CA ILE A 311 -8.70 -2.68 -1.20
C ILE A 311 -9.69 -3.64 -0.56
N PHE A 312 -10.13 -3.33 0.66
CA PHE A 312 -10.83 -4.24 1.56
C PHE A 312 -12.16 -3.68 2.07
N GLU A 313 -12.95 -4.54 2.72
CA GLU A 313 -14.21 -4.23 3.41
C GLU A 313 -15.39 -3.82 2.49
N HIS A 314 -15.27 -3.96 1.16
CA HIS A 314 -16.43 -3.80 0.28
C HIS A 314 -17.39 -4.98 0.43
N ASN A 315 -18.64 -4.72 0.78
CA ASN A 315 -19.66 -5.74 0.97
C ASN A 315 -20.77 -5.65 -0.10
N PRO A 316 -20.75 -6.50 -1.12
CA PRO A 316 -21.74 -6.47 -2.19
C PRO A 316 -23.19 -6.67 -1.73
N ASN A 317 -23.43 -7.31 -0.58
CA ASN A 317 -24.77 -7.52 -0.04
C ASN A 317 -25.41 -6.21 0.45
N LEU A 318 -24.62 -5.16 0.67
CA LEU A 318 -25.05 -3.83 1.09
C LEU A 318 -25.01 -2.82 -0.07
N ASP A 319 -24.60 -3.25 -1.28
CA ASP A 319 -24.33 -2.38 -2.42
C ASP A 319 -25.54 -2.21 -3.32
N ASP A 320 -26.37 -1.18 -3.07
CA ASP A 320 -27.49 -0.85 -3.96
C ASP A 320 -26.99 -0.47 -5.35
N ARG A 321 -27.42 -1.23 -6.36
CA ARG A 321 -27.08 -1.02 -7.79
C ARG A 321 -25.57 -1.08 -8.07
N SER A 322 -24.82 -1.77 -7.23
CA SER A 322 -23.36 -1.96 -7.37
C SER A 322 -22.56 -0.66 -7.48
N ARG A 323 -23.02 0.43 -6.86
CA ARG A 323 -22.33 1.74 -6.93
C ARG A 323 -21.00 1.73 -6.21
N GLY A 324 -20.93 1.01 -5.09
CA GLY A 324 -19.69 0.81 -4.35
C GLY A 324 -18.68 0.03 -5.18
N ALA A 325 -19.10 -1.09 -5.80
CA ALA A 325 -18.27 -1.88 -6.68
C ALA A 325 -17.77 -1.09 -7.89
N GLN A 326 -18.65 -0.23 -8.50
CA GLN A 326 -18.26 0.69 -9.57
C GLN A 326 -17.14 1.65 -9.13
N LEU A 327 -17.30 2.24 -7.95
CA LEU A 327 -16.33 3.19 -7.43
C LEU A 327 -14.98 2.51 -7.13
N VAL A 328 -15.01 1.32 -6.51
CA VAL A 328 -13.78 0.55 -6.26
C VAL A 328 -13.09 0.18 -7.58
N ALA A 329 -13.86 -0.25 -8.59
CA ALA A 329 -13.33 -0.52 -9.93
C ALA A 329 -12.66 0.71 -10.57
N GLN A 330 -13.23 1.91 -10.39
CA GLN A 330 -12.60 3.17 -10.82
C GLN A 330 -11.31 3.45 -10.04
N GLY A 331 -11.28 3.20 -8.73
CA GLY A 331 -10.06 3.31 -7.93
C GLY A 331 -8.95 2.38 -8.43
N VAL A 332 -9.29 1.10 -8.72
CA VAL A 332 -8.33 0.15 -9.32
C VAL A 332 -7.84 0.64 -10.68
N TRP A 333 -8.73 1.18 -11.51
CA TRP A 333 -8.37 1.78 -12.80
C TRP A 333 -7.35 2.92 -12.65
N HIS A 334 -7.57 3.83 -11.70
CA HIS A 334 -6.65 4.93 -11.42
C HIS A 334 -5.32 4.44 -10.83
N MET A 335 -5.34 3.37 -10.04
CA MET A 335 -4.12 2.75 -9.53
C MET A 335 -3.31 2.12 -10.67
N LEU A 336 -3.95 1.41 -11.59
CA LEU A 336 -3.31 0.87 -12.79
C LEU A 336 -2.71 2.00 -13.65
N GLU A 337 -3.48 3.07 -13.92
CA GLU A 337 -2.97 4.25 -14.64
C GLU A 337 -1.73 4.83 -13.95
N GLY A 338 -1.74 4.92 -12.62
CA GLY A 338 -0.61 5.36 -11.84
C GLY A 338 0.61 4.47 -12.02
N ILE A 339 0.46 3.14 -11.89
CA ILE A 339 1.56 2.17 -12.04
C ILE A 339 2.16 2.23 -13.44
N PHE A 340 1.33 2.32 -14.48
CA PHE A 340 1.80 2.36 -15.86
C PHE A 340 2.53 3.67 -16.20
N ASN A 341 2.29 4.73 -15.42
CA ASN A 341 2.91 6.05 -15.58
C ASN A 341 4.01 6.36 -14.54
N GLN A 342 4.53 5.35 -13.84
CA GLN A 342 5.67 5.53 -12.94
C GLN A 342 6.87 6.12 -13.67
N LYS A 343 7.58 7.04 -13.03
CA LYS A 343 8.68 7.80 -13.66
C LYS A 343 10.06 7.18 -13.44
N GLY A 344 10.16 6.19 -12.53
CA GLY A 344 11.45 5.59 -12.18
C GLY A 344 12.42 6.63 -11.63
N ASP A 345 11.92 7.57 -10.87
CA ASP A 345 12.67 8.69 -10.33
C ASP A 345 12.81 8.67 -8.80
N HIS A 346 12.61 7.51 -8.18
CA HIS A 346 12.98 7.37 -6.78
C HIS A 346 14.53 7.34 -6.68
N PRO A 347 15.17 8.24 -5.90
CA PRO A 347 16.62 8.34 -5.81
C PRO A 347 17.19 7.15 -5.03
N LYS A 348 17.55 6.07 -5.72
CA LYS A 348 18.02 4.80 -5.10
C LYS A 348 19.50 4.84 -4.71
N CYS A 349 20.37 5.42 -5.56
CA CYS A 349 21.82 5.33 -5.40
C CYS A 349 22.58 6.61 -5.77
N SER A 350 21.97 7.53 -6.51
CA SER A 350 22.60 8.78 -6.95
C SER A 350 21.57 9.89 -7.08
N THR A 351 21.97 11.08 -6.66
CA THR A 351 21.21 12.33 -6.82
C THR A 351 21.82 13.26 -7.85
N GLU A 352 22.79 12.78 -8.67
CA GLU A 352 23.51 13.60 -9.65
C GLU A 352 22.58 14.22 -10.71
N ASP A 353 21.52 13.52 -11.08
CA ASP A 353 20.54 14.01 -12.06
C ASP A 353 19.47 14.93 -11.45
N TYR A 354 19.51 15.19 -10.14
CA TYR A 354 18.49 15.98 -9.43
C TYR A 354 18.94 17.43 -9.24
N LEU A 355 17.98 18.34 -9.26
CA LEU A 355 18.23 19.72 -8.85
C LEU A 355 18.37 19.77 -7.33
N LYS A 356 19.51 20.24 -6.85
CA LYS A 356 19.83 20.37 -5.41
C LYS A 356 19.51 21.76 -4.93
N TYR A 357 18.76 21.86 -3.82
CA TYR A 357 18.47 23.10 -3.10
C TYR A 357 18.97 22.95 -1.67
N VAL A 358 19.62 23.97 -1.16
CA VAL A 358 20.13 24.01 0.22
C VAL A 358 19.42 25.14 0.93
N VAL A 359 18.83 24.85 2.08
CA VAL A 359 18.09 25.80 2.91
C VAL A 359 18.81 25.91 4.25
N ASP A 360 19.27 27.09 4.60
CA ASP A 360 19.85 27.40 5.90
C ASP A 360 18.75 27.59 6.95
N LEU A 361 18.82 26.82 8.04
CA LEU A 361 17.90 26.94 9.16
C LEU A 361 18.55 27.71 10.34
N PRO A 362 17.77 28.51 11.08
CA PRO A 362 18.27 29.14 12.30
C PRO A 362 18.50 28.07 13.40
N GLY A 363 19.65 28.12 14.08
CA GLY A 363 19.95 27.25 15.22
C GLY A 363 21.06 26.22 14.98
N GLU A 364 21.01 25.08 15.69
CA GLU A 364 22.06 24.04 15.64
C GLU A 364 21.97 23.16 14.38
N LEU A 365 20.80 23.05 13.77
CA LEU A 365 20.59 22.44 12.46
C LEU A 365 20.94 23.47 11.39
N HIS A 366 22.13 23.38 10.83
CA HIS A 366 22.66 24.42 9.95
C HIS A 366 22.03 24.42 8.56
N GLU A 367 21.64 23.27 8.01
CA GLU A 367 21.09 23.20 6.65
C GLU A 367 20.18 21.97 6.46
N ILE A 368 19.18 22.10 5.59
CA ILE A 368 18.44 20.99 5.00
C ILE A 368 18.68 20.99 3.49
N VAL A 369 18.98 19.80 2.94
CA VAL A 369 19.16 19.63 1.51
C VAL A 369 17.88 19.03 0.91
N PHE A 370 17.39 19.67 -0.15
CA PHE A 370 16.27 19.18 -0.95
C PHE A 370 16.76 18.80 -2.35
N TYR A 371 16.13 17.76 -2.90
CA TYR A 371 16.35 17.29 -4.25
C TYR A 371 15.04 17.31 -5.03
N LYS A 372 15.05 17.86 -6.24
CA LYS A 372 13.90 17.92 -7.13
C LYS A 372 14.19 17.10 -8.38
N SER A 373 13.31 16.16 -8.72
CA SER A 373 13.41 15.38 -9.96
C SER A 373 13.09 16.24 -11.18
N PRO A 374 13.94 16.26 -12.21
CA PRO A 374 13.61 16.92 -13.47
C PRO A 374 12.60 16.14 -14.32
N LYS A 375 12.31 14.86 -13.98
CA LYS A 375 11.37 14.00 -14.71
C LYS A 375 9.91 14.19 -14.27
N SER A 376 9.69 14.50 -12.98
CA SER A 376 8.35 14.51 -12.37
C SER A 376 8.04 15.76 -11.57
N ASP A 377 9.03 16.65 -11.38
CA ASP A 377 8.98 17.79 -10.46
C ASP A 377 8.77 17.42 -8.98
N ARG A 378 8.88 16.12 -8.63
CA ARG A 378 8.76 15.62 -7.24
C ARG A 378 9.98 15.98 -6.41
N TRP A 379 9.76 16.11 -5.10
CA TRP A 379 10.76 16.56 -4.15
C TRP A 379 11.10 15.46 -3.13
N TRP A 380 12.34 15.49 -2.67
CA TRP A 380 12.87 14.70 -1.56
C TRP A 380 13.70 15.61 -0.67
N MET A 381 13.68 15.34 0.64
CA MET A 381 14.55 15.97 1.61
C MET A 381 15.56 14.97 2.14
N ASP A 382 16.78 15.42 2.36
CA ASP A 382 17.87 14.63 2.91
C ASP A 382 17.81 14.66 4.44
N VAL A 383 17.72 13.49 5.06
CA VAL A 383 17.68 13.34 6.51
C VAL A 383 18.95 12.59 6.95
N PRO A 384 19.90 13.25 7.62
CA PRO A 384 21.13 12.63 8.06
C PRO A 384 20.87 11.63 9.19
N ALA A 385 21.62 10.52 9.21
CA ALA A 385 21.62 9.57 10.31
C ALA A 385 22.72 9.92 11.32
N PRO A 386 22.36 10.33 12.54
CA PRO A 386 23.33 10.94 13.49
C PRO A 386 24.42 9.98 14.00
N ASN A 387 24.23 8.66 13.91
CA ASN A 387 25.12 7.66 14.50
C ASN A 387 26.14 7.02 13.52
N HIS A 388 26.29 7.53 12.30
CA HIS A 388 27.09 6.88 11.24
C HIS A 388 28.54 7.39 11.06
N GLU A 389 29.15 8.06 12.05
CA GLU A 389 30.58 8.45 11.95
C GLU A 389 31.55 7.26 11.80
N LYS A 390 31.08 6.00 11.91
CA LYS A 390 31.92 4.80 11.84
C LYS A 390 31.62 3.85 10.68
N SER A 391 30.61 4.05 9.86
CA SER A 391 30.33 3.20 8.71
C SER A 391 30.44 3.97 7.39
N LYS A 392 31.15 3.40 6.41
CA LYS A 392 31.34 3.95 5.06
C LYS A 392 30.10 3.86 4.16
N LEU A 393 28.89 3.72 4.72
CA LEU A 393 27.62 3.69 3.98
C LEU A 393 26.91 5.04 4.10
N SER A 394 26.12 5.39 3.08
CA SER A 394 25.43 6.67 2.94
C SER A 394 24.80 7.09 4.28
N SER A 395 25.28 8.21 4.77
CA SER A 395 24.96 8.75 6.08
C SER A 395 23.58 9.42 6.14
N SER A 396 22.71 9.21 5.15
CA SER A 396 21.43 9.91 5.06
C SER A 396 20.36 9.12 4.32
N LEU A 397 19.10 9.41 4.63
CA LEU A 397 17.90 8.87 4.00
C LEU A 397 17.18 9.99 3.20
N LEU A 398 16.86 9.70 1.93
CA LEU A 398 16.06 10.61 1.12
C LEU A 398 14.57 10.31 1.32
N VAL A 399 13.87 11.28 1.90
CA VAL A 399 12.46 11.17 2.27
C VAL A 399 11.62 11.99 1.28
N PRO A 400 10.59 11.42 0.66
CA PRO A 400 9.67 12.16 -0.19
C PRO A 400 9.04 13.34 0.56
N CYS A 401 8.99 14.49 -0.08
CA CYS A 401 8.36 15.69 0.49
C CYS A 401 7.55 16.45 -0.58
N SER A 402 6.74 17.38 -0.12
CA SER A 402 6.01 18.33 -0.95
C SER A 402 6.82 19.60 -1.21
N TYR A 403 6.38 20.39 -2.17
CA TYR A 403 6.91 21.74 -2.36
C TYR A 403 6.62 22.66 -1.16
N ASP A 404 5.47 22.46 -0.50
CA ASP A 404 5.09 23.24 0.68
C ASP A 404 6.06 23.03 1.84
N GLU A 405 6.58 21.79 2.05
CA GLU A 405 7.61 21.51 3.06
C GLU A 405 8.95 22.19 2.72
N TYR A 406 9.29 22.33 1.45
CA TYR A 406 10.44 23.15 1.03
C TYR A 406 10.23 24.64 1.35
N VAL A 407 9.02 25.16 1.10
CA VAL A 407 8.67 26.56 1.44
C VAL A 407 8.73 26.76 2.95
N GLU A 408 8.13 25.86 3.75
CA GLU A 408 8.17 25.87 5.22
C GLU A 408 9.61 25.92 5.75
N ALA A 409 10.50 25.09 5.21
CA ALA A 409 11.91 25.12 5.56
C ALA A 409 12.56 26.46 5.17
N SER A 410 12.24 27.01 3.99
CA SER A 410 12.78 28.30 3.51
C SER A 410 12.32 29.49 4.35
N GLU A 411 11.19 29.36 5.06
CA GLU A 411 10.67 30.33 6.03
C GLU A 411 11.27 30.15 7.44
N GLY A 412 12.16 29.17 7.61
CA GLY A 412 12.89 28.91 8.86
C GLY A 412 12.21 27.92 9.81
N SER A 413 11.18 27.19 9.35
CA SER A 413 10.49 26.15 10.12
C SER A 413 10.99 24.77 9.70
N LEU A 414 11.22 23.87 10.66
CA LEU A 414 11.65 22.51 10.39
C LEU A 414 10.44 21.66 9.99
N PRO A 415 10.42 21.01 8.80
CA PRO A 415 9.32 20.13 8.40
C PRO A 415 9.15 18.95 9.36
N ASP A 416 7.93 18.68 9.81
CA ASP A 416 7.62 17.65 10.81
C ASP A 416 8.07 16.24 10.35
N ARG A 417 7.89 15.90 9.07
CA ARG A 417 8.32 14.63 8.51
C ARG A 417 9.84 14.45 8.53
N TRP A 418 10.60 15.51 8.29
CA TRP A 418 12.05 15.48 8.43
C TRP A 418 12.45 15.16 9.88
N TRP A 419 11.82 15.86 10.84
CA TRP A 419 12.11 15.67 12.27
C TRP A 419 11.77 14.27 12.77
N ARG A 420 10.59 13.75 12.41
CA ARG A 420 10.19 12.37 12.75
C ARG A 420 11.16 11.33 12.20
N THR A 421 11.56 11.50 10.93
CA THR A 421 12.53 10.59 10.31
C THR A 421 13.89 10.67 11.00
N TYR A 422 14.35 11.87 11.33
CA TYR A 422 15.61 12.06 12.05
C TYR A 422 15.59 11.35 13.42
N GLN A 423 14.48 11.48 14.17
CA GLN A 423 14.31 10.80 15.46
C GLN A 423 14.31 9.27 15.33
N LYS A 424 13.79 8.70 14.24
CA LYS A 424 13.85 7.24 13.97
C LYS A 424 15.25 6.76 13.64
N LEU A 425 16.10 7.64 13.11
CA LEU A 425 17.47 7.32 12.72
C LEU A 425 18.47 7.58 13.86
N ALA A 426 18.10 8.33 14.89
CA ALA A 426 18.91 8.65 16.07
C ALA A 426 18.95 7.52 17.09
#